data_4e8743b1d0f20bc099ad74bad2476571
#
_entry.id   4e8743b1d0f20bc099ad74bad2476571
#
_cell.length_a   1.000
_cell.length_b   1.000
_cell.length_c   1.000
_cell.angle_alpha   90.00
_cell.angle_beta   90.00
_cell.angle_gamma   90.00
#
_symmetry.space_group_name_H-M   'P 1'
#
loop_
_entity.id
_entity.type
_entity.pdbx_description
1 polymer ?
#
loop_
_entity_poly.entity_id
_entity_poly.type
_entity_poly.pdbx_seq_one_letter_code
_entity_poly.pdbx_strand_id
1 'polypeptide(L)'
;MAVGPGGGRSAMQIAGERRYQEYRRDVVLDVRQIDVALRGLRQLGREGADDELDLDQTVDETCRNAGDLELVFRPPRRNRVKVLLLMDVGGSMDPHAELASRLFTAASRSGRFAKFRSYYFHNCIYEHVYEDAAF
;
A
#
# COMPACT_ATOMS: atom_id res chain seq x y z
N MET A 1 -30.66 30.39 42.30
CA MET A 1 -29.70 30.56 41.19
C MET A 1 -28.67 29.45 41.26
N ALA A 2 -28.78 28.46 40.40
CA ALA A 2 -27.88 27.34 40.35
C ALA A 2 -26.84 27.54 39.22
N VAL A 3 -25.59 27.69 39.58
CA VAL A 3 -24.47 27.76 38.64
C VAL A 3 -24.04 26.32 38.32
N GLY A 4 -24.28 25.85 37.11
CA GLY A 4 -23.86 24.57 36.65
C GLY A 4 -22.34 24.55 36.44
N PRO A 5 -21.66 23.42 36.75
CA PRO A 5 -20.24 23.26 36.52
C PRO A 5 -19.98 23.05 35.02
N GLY A 6 -19.36 24.06 34.37
CA GLY A 6 -18.83 23.93 33.04
C GLY A 6 -17.69 22.92 33.01
N GLY A 7 -17.97 21.72 32.51
CA GLY A 7 -16.98 20.69 32.29
C GLY A 7 -16.08 21.03 31.10
N GLY A 8 -15.01 21.76 31.34
CA GLY A 8 -13.90 21.90 30.41
C GLY A 8 -13.21 20.55 30.22
N ARG A 9 -13.61 19.79 29.21
CA ARG A 9 -12.84 18.62 28.78
C ARG A 9 -11.56 19.11 28.12
N SER A 10 -10.50 19.14 28.91
CA SER A 10 -9.18 19.50 28.48
C SER A 10 -8.73 18.54 27.38
N ALA A 11 -8.16 19.09 26.32
CA ALA A 11 -7.57 18.33 25.20
C ALA A 11 -6.46 17.36 25.62
N MET A 12 -6.01 17.41 26.87
CA MET A 12 -5.03 16.48 27.45
C MET A 12 -5.54 15.05 27.63
N GLN A 13 -6.86 14.81 27.66
CA GLN A 13 -7.42 13.46 27.85
C GLN A 13 -7.49 12.64 26.55
N ILE A 14 -7.14 13.21 25.39
CA ILE A 14 -7.17 12.53 24.09
C ILE A 14 -5.81 11.91 23.72
N ALA A 15 -4.76 12.19 24.47
CA ALA A 15 -3.51 11.47 24.36
C ALA A 15 -3.66 10.09 25.03
N GLY A 16 -4.43 9.20 24.41
CA GLY A 16 -4.46 7.80 24.80
C GLY A 16 -3.03 7.24 24.83
N GLU A 17 -2.79 6.32 25.77
CA GLU A 17 -1.52 5.66 25.95
C GLU A 17 -0.82 5.39 24.61
N ARG A 18 0.24 6.13 24.31
CA ARG A 18 1.12 5.79 23.23
C ARG A 18 1.79 4.49 23.62
N ARG A 19 1.30 3.38 23.11
CA ARG A 19 2.03 2.11 23.18
C ARG A 19 3.25 2.27 22.32
N TYR A 20 4.37 2.62 22.94
CA TYR A 20 5.68 2.53 22.30
C TYR A 20 5.94 1.05 22.07
N GLN A 21 5.67 0.57 20.88
CA GLN A 21 6.23 -0.70 20.44
C GLN A 21 7.72 -0.42 20.18
N GLU A 22 8.55 -1.03 21.00
CA GLU A 22 9.98 -1.02 20.80
C GLU A 22 10.27 -1.66 19.45
N TYR A 23 10.82 -0.88 18.51
CA TYR A 23 11.24 -1.41 17.22
C TYR A 23 12.36 -2.41 17.46
N ARG A 24 12.12 -3.66 17.16
CA ARG A 24 13.14 -4.69 17.21
C ARG A 24 14.21 -4.38 16.16
N ARG A 25 15.35 -3.92 16.59
CA ARG A 25 16.51 -3.60 15.74
C ARG A 25 17.24 -4.85 15.25
N ASP A 26 16.93 -6.01 15.83
CA ASP A 26 17.55 -7.32 15.58
C ASP A 26 16.89 -8.08 14.40
N VAL A 27 15.83 -7.57 13.85
CA VAL A 27 15.14 -8.22 12.72
C VAL A 27 15.73 -7.73 11.41
N VAL A 28 16.52 -8.58 10.77
CA VAL A 28 16.97 -8.36 9.39
C VAL A 28 15.76 -8.52 8.46
N LEU A 29 15.26 -7.42 7.92
CA LEU A 29 14.21 -7.45 6.92
C LEU A 29 14.74 -8.08 5.63
N ASP A 30 14.26 -9.28 5.32
CA ASP A 30 14.53 -9.93 4.06
C ASP A 30 13.57 -9.40 2.97
N VAL A 31 14.02 -9.44 1.72
CA VAL A 31 13.21 -9.07 0.52
C VAL A 31 11.86 -9.81 0.52
N ARG A 32 11.83 -11.04 1.01
CA ARG A 32 10.62 -11.84 1.16
C ARG A 32 9.60 -11.24 2.12
N GLN A 33 10.05 -10.74 3.27
CA GLN A 33 9.20 -10.10 4.27
C GLN A 33 8.65 -8.79 3.75
N ILE A 34 9.46 -8.03 3.01
CA ILE A 34 9.06 -6.81 2.33
C ILE A 34 7.98 -7.11 1.28
N ASP A 35 8.15 -8.15 0.45
CA ASP A 35 7.15 -8.55 -0.55
C ASP A 35 5.82 -8.96 0.12
N VAL A 36 5.86 -9.65 1.24
CA VAL A 36 4.66 -9.99 2.03
C VAL A 36 3.96 -8.75 2.55
N ALA A 37 4.70 -7.79 3.10
CA ALA A 37 4.14 -6.52 3.59
C ALA A 37 3.50 -5.70 2.45
N LEU A 38 4.17 -5.64 1.29
CA LEU A 38 3.65 -4.95 0.10
C LEU A 38 2.39 -5.61 -0.46
N ARG A 39 2.24 -6.92 -0.30
CA ARG A 39 1.00 -7.63 -0.64
C ARG A 39 -0.19 -7.17 0.20
N GLY A 40 0.04 -6.81 1.46
CA GLY A 40 -0.98 -6.27 2.35
C GLY A 40 -1.57 -4.93 1.87
N LEU A 41 -0.85 -4.20 1.01
CA LEU A 41 -1.31 -2.93 0.45
C LEU A 41 -2.27 -3.09 -0.74
N ARG A 42 -2.61 -4.31 -1.13
CA ARG A 42 -3.45 -4.53 -2.31
C ARG A 42 -4.88 -4.04 -2.11
N GLN A 43 -5.36 -3.31 -3.08
CA GLN A 43 -6.76 -2.99 -3.27
C GLN A 43 -7.18 -3.50 -4.65
N LEU A 44 -7.75 -4.69 -4.70
CA LEU A 44 -8.21 -5.29 -5.93
C LEU A 44 -9.56 -4.70 -6.34
N GLY A 45 -9.62 -4.12 -7.53
CA GLY A 45 -10.84 -3.70 -8.20
C GLY A 45 -10.96 -4.39 -9.55
N ARG A 46 -12.19 -4.52 -10.05
CA ARG A 46 -12.42 -4.98 -11.40
C ARG A 46 -12.27 -3.80 -12.36
N GLU A 47 -11.42 -3.95 -13.37
CA GLU A 47 -11.11 -2.87 -14.29
C GLU A 47 -10.62 -3.44 -15.63
N GLY A 48 -11.09 -2.88 -16.73
CA GLY A 48 -10.73 -3.28 -18.09
C GLY A 48 -11.90 -3.87 -18.85
N ALA A 49 -11.60 -4.52 -19.96
CA ALA A 49 -12.60 -5.25 -20.77
C ALA A 49 -13.07 -6.52 -20.05
N ASP A 50 -14.23 -7.01 -20.42
CA ASP A 50 -14.80 -8.24 -19.88
C ASP A 50 -14.13 -9.45 -20.55
N ASP A 51 -12.97 -9.86 -20.02
CA ASP A 51 -12.14 -10.94 -20.55
C ASP A 51 -11.93 -12.11 -19.57
N GLU A 52 -12.44 -11.99 -18.32
CA GLU A 52 -12.44 -13.06 -17.32
C GLU A 52 -13.80 -13.72 -17.24
N LEU A 53 -13.89 -15.03 -17.45
CA LEU A 53 -15.14 -15.77 -17.33
C LEU A 53 -15.68 -15.68 -15.90
N ASP A 54 -16.92 -15.23 -15.74
CA ASP A 54 -17.66 -15.27 -14.49
C ASP A 54 -18.43 -16.60 -14.38
N LEU A 55 -17.82 -17.57 -13.70
CA LEU A 55 -18.42 -18.90 -13.56
C LEU A 55 -19.75 -18.88 -12.82
N ASP A 56 -19.86 -18.10 -11.74
CA ASP A 56 -21.07 -18.05 -10.92
C ASP A 56 -22.23 -17.49 -11.75
N GLN A 57 -22.01 -16.37 -12.44
CA GLN A 57 -23.03 -15.75 -13.26
C GLN A 57 -23.34 -16.56 -14.52
N THR A 58 -22.34 -17.22 -15.11
CA THR A 58 -22.55 -18.15 -16.24
C THR A 58 -23.44 -19.31 -15.85
N VAL A 59 -23.26 -19.90 -14.68
CA VAL A 59 -24.14 -20.99 -14.19
C VAL A 59 -25.56 -20.48 -13.95
N ASP A 60 -25.68 -19.32 -13.29
CA ASP A 60 -26.99 -18.73 -13.01
C ASP A 60 -27.79 -18.43 -14.31
N GLU A 61 -27.16 -17.80 -15.30
CA GLU A 61 -27.82 -17.47 -16.58
C GLU A 61 -28.13 -18.74 -17.38
N THR A 62 -27.21 -19.71 -17.40
CA THR A 62 -27.49 -21.02 -18.06
C THR A 62 -28.69 -21.73 -17.42
N CYS A 63 -28.82 -21.70 -16.09
CA CYS A 63 -29.98 -22.28 -15.40
C CYS A 63 -31.26 -21.51 -15.71
N ARG A 64 -31.23 -20.19 -15.85
CA ARG A 64 -32.39 -19.38 -16.23
C ARG A 64 -32.84 -19.62 -17.68
N ASN A 65 -31.87 -19.88 -18.54
CA ASN A 65 -32.11 -20.19 -19.96
C ASN A 65 -32.42 -21.66 -20.26
N ALA A 66 -33.08 -22.36 -19.34
CA ALA A 66 -33.49 -23.75 -19.50
C ALA A 66 -32.32 -24.71 -19.83
N GLY A 67 -31.09 -24.37 -19.48
CA GLY A 67 -29.90 -25.18 -19.71
C GLY A 67 -29.12 -24.83 -20.97
N ASP A 68 -29.55 -23.86 -21.76
CA ASP A 68 -28.76 -23.34 -22.88
C ASP A 68 -27.57 -22.53 -22.30
N LEU A 69 -26.34 -22.92 -22.69
CA LEU A 69 -25.11 -22.34 -22.17
C LEU A 69 -24.97 -20.87 -22.55
N GLU A 70 -24.96 -19.99 -21.55
CA GLU A 70 -24.73 -18.57 -21.72
C GLU A 70 -23.47 -18.16 -20.99
N LEU A 71 -22.40 -17.85 -21.73
CA LEU A 71 -21.12 -17.44 -21.16
C LEU A 71 -21.12 -15.96 -20.77
N VAL A 72 -20.89 -15.69 -19.49
CA VAL A 72 -20.80 -14.33 -18.95
C VAL A 72 -19.36 -14.01 -18.63
N PHE A 73 -18.89 -12.86 -19.11
CA PHE A 73 -17.55 -12.35 -18.86
C PHE A 73 -17.62 -11.10 -18.00
N ARG A 74 -16.53 -10.86 -17.28
CA ARG A 74 -16.37 -9.69 -16.39
C ARG A 74 -14.96 -9.13 -16.47
N PRO A 75 -14.73 -7.87 -16.06
CA PRO A 75 -13.39 -7.33 -16.00
C PRO A 75 -12.51 -8.09 -15.01
N PRO A 76 -11.22 -8.32 -15.32
CA PRO A 76 -10.29 -8.98 -14.42
C PRO A 76 -10.03 -8.14 -13.18
N ARG A 77 -9.64 -8.81 -12.08
CA ARG A 77 -9.23 -8.13 -10.86
C ARG A 77 -7.81 -7.60 -11.00
N ARG A 78 -7.64 -6.29 -10.93
CA ARG A 78 -6.34 -5.62 -10.94
C ARG A 78 -6.10 -4.85 -9.65
N ASN A 79 -4.84 -4.74 -9.25
CA ASN A 79 -4.50 -3.91 -8.10
C ASN A 79 -4.57 -2.43 -8.49
N ARG A 80 -5.39 -1.65 -7.80
CA ARG A 80 -5.61 -0.22 -8.08
C ARG A 80 -4.65 0.70 -7.31
N VAL A 81 -3.84 0.15 -6.41
CA VAL A 81 -2.92 0.93 -5.57
C VAL A 81 -1.81 1.53 -6.42
N LYS A 82 -1.65 2.83 -6.30
CA LYS A 82 -0.51 3.58 -6.83
C LYS A 82 0.46 3.83 -5.67
N VAL A 83 1.71 3.47 -5.84
CA VAL A 83 2.74 3.63 -4.81
C VAL A 83 3.74 4.69 -5.26
N LEU A 84 3.98 5.65 -4.38
CA LEU A 84 5.07 6.61 -4.47
C LEU A 84 6.01 6.32 -3.30
N LEU A 85 7.25 5.96 -3.60
CA LEU A 85 8.28 5.70 -2.62
C LEU A 85 9.30 6.84 -2.63
N LEU A 86 9.44 7.53 -1.50
CA LEU A 86 10.41 8.60 -1.32
C LEU A 86 11.49 8.13 -0.35
N MET A 87 12.75 8.23 -0.74
CA MET A 87 13.89 7.79 0.05
C MET A 87 14.81 8.94 0.39
N ASP A 88 15.03 9.13 1.69
CA ASP A 88 16.07 10.00 2.18
C ASP A 88 17.45 9.33 2.04
N VAL A 89 18.37 9.99 1.35
CA VAL A 89 19.75 9.55 1.16
C VAL A 89 20.74 10.52 1.84
N GLY A 90 20.30 11.26 2.85
CA GLY A 90 21.18 12.07 3.67
C GLY A 90 22.25 11.22 4.36
N GLY A 91 23.44 11.77 4.60
CA GLY A 91 24.60 11.03 5.12
C GLY A 91 24.35 10.25 6.42
N SER A 92 23.35 10.64 7.23
CA SER A 92 22.91 9.88 8.41
C SER A 92 22.19 8.58 8.05
N MET A 93 21.76 8.42 6.79
CA MET A 93 21.03 7.25 6.29
C MET A 93 21.95 6.19 5.67
N ASP A 94 23.25 6.45 5.52
CA ASP A 94 24.22 5.49 4.95
C ASP A 94 24.12 4.07 5.56
N PRO A 95 23.96 3.89 6.89
CA PRO A 95 23.81 2.56 7.48
C PRO A 95 22.57 1.82 7.03
N HIS A 96 21.57 2.52 6.50
CA HIS A 96 20.29 1.98 6.05
C HIS A 96 20.18 1.88 4.53
N ALA A 97 21.15 2.37 3.78
CA ALA A 97 21.14 2.43 2.32
C ALA A 97 20.91 1.05 1.68
N GLU A 98 21.52 0.00 2.20
CA GLU A 98 21.34 -1.37 1.71
C GLU A 98 19.90 -1.87 1.91
N LEU A 99 19.32 -1.64 3.10
CA LEU A 99 17.95 -2.03 3.40
C LEU A 99 16.96 -1.28 2.50
N ALA A 100 17.19 0.00 2.30
CA ALA A 100 16.39 0.83 1.42
C ALA A 100 16.47 0.35 -0.04
N SER A 101 17.66 0.03 -0.55
CA SER A 101 17.86 -0.54 -1.89
C SER A 101 17.11 -1.87 -2.07
N ARG A 102 17.12 -2.73 -1.05
CA ARG A 102 16.35 -3.99 -1.04
C ARG A 102 14.84 -3.72 -1.11
N LEU A 103 14.34 -2.75 -0.36
CA LEU A 103 12.93 -2.34 -0.39
C LEU A 103 12.52 -1.86 -1.79
N PHE A 104 13.33 -1.02 -2.43
CA PHE A 104 13.10 -0.54 -3.79
C PHE A 104 13.05 -1.69 -4.79
N THR A 105 14.02 -2.59 -4.71
CA THR A 105 14.09 -3.76 -5.60
C THR A 105 12.86 -4.65 -5.41
N ALA A 106 12.44 -4.92 -4.18
CA ALA A 106 11.25 -5.72 -3.90
C ALA A 106 9.98 -5.05 -4.42
N ALA A 107 9.82 -3.75 -4.19
CA ALA A 107 8.65 -2.99 -4.61
C ALA A 107 8.54 -2.89 -6.14
N SER A 108 9.64 -2.63 -6.85
CA SER A 108 9.68 -2.54 -8.30
C SER A 108 9.41 -3.89 -8.97
N ARG A 109 9.98 -4.97 -8.44
CA ARG A 109 9.79 -6.34 -8.96
C ARG A 109 8.42 -6.92 -8.68
N SER A 110 7.71 -6.40 -7.68
CA SER A 110 6.40 -6.93 -7.31
C SER A 110 5.40 -6.89 -8.47
N GLY A 111 5.57 -5.95 -9.41
CA GLY A 111 4.73 -5.80 -10.62
C GLY A 111 3.23 -5.70 -10.37
N ARG A 112 2.82 -5.57 -9.10
CA ARG A 112 1.45 -5.77 -8.62
C ARG A 112 0.71 -4.48 -8.35
N PHE A 113 1.39 -3.34 -8.49
CA PHE A 113 0.78 -2.02 -8.30
C PHE A 113 0.31 -1.45 -9.63
N ALA A 114 -0.78 -0.68 -9.62
CA ALA A 114 -1.27 0.01 -10.81
C ALA A 114 -0.23 1.00 -11.34
N LYS A 115 0.51 1.63 -10.44
CA LYS A 115 1.64 2.50 -10.74
C LYS A 115 2.63 2.44 -9.60
N PHE A 116 3.90 2.33 -9.92
CA PHE A 116 5.00 2.44 -8.95
C PHE A 116 5.97 3.50 -9.43
N ARG A 117 6.33 4.43 -8.54
CA ARG A 117 7.39 5.41 -8.76
C ARG A 117 8.24 5.53 -7.51
N SER A 118 9.53 5.72 -7.69
CA SER A 118 10.50 5.93 -6.62
C SER A 118 11.33 7.17 -6.91
N TYR A 119 11.60 7.93 -5.86
CA TYR A 119 12.44 9.13 -5.94
C TYR A 119 13.31 9.21 -4.69
N TYR A 120 14.41 9.92 -4.84
CA TYR A 120 15.37 10.17 -3.78
C TYR A 120 15.34 11.65 -3.39
N PHE A 121 15.65 11.94 -2.14
CA PHE A 121 15.85 13.29 -1.66
C PHE A 121 16.94 13.30 -0.58
N HIS A 122 17.44 14.48 -0.22
CA HIS A 122 18.50 14.62 0.76
C HIS A 122 18.01 15.46 1.94
N ASN A 123 17.88 14.84 3.12
CA ASN A 123 17.42 15.40 4.39
C ASN A 123 16.03 16.05 4.35
N CYS A 124 15.71 16.84 3.32
CA CYS A 124 14.45 17.53 3.19
C CYS A 124 14.07 17.69 1.72
N ILE A 125 12.77 17.62 1.45
CA ILE A 125 12.24 17.90 0.11
C ILE A 125 11.99 19.41 0.04
N TYR A 126 12.81 20.13 -0.75
CA TYR A 126 12.63 21.56 -1.01
C TYR A 126 11.82 21.76 -2.31
N GLU A 127 12.49 21.71 -3.45
CA GLU A 127 11.88 21.97 -4.75
C GLU A 127 11.91 20.75 -5.67
N HIS A 128 12.89 19.86 -5.47
CA HIS A 128 13.15 18.75 -6.37
C HIS A 128 13.28 17.41 -5.63
N VAL A 129 12.95 16.35 -6.32
CA VAL A 129 13.28 14.97 -5.98
C VAL A 129 14.01 14.35 -7.18
N TYR A 130 14.87 13.39 -6.92
CA TYR A 130 15.78 12.83 -7.91
C TYR A 130 15.36 11.41 -8.28
N GLU A 131 15.56 11.02 -9.53
CA GLU A 131 15.28 9.65 -10.00
C GLU A 131 16.42 8.70 -9.65
N ASP A 132 17.62 9.22 -9.46
CA ASP A 132 18.82 8.47 -9.09
C ASP A 132 19.35 8.92 -7.71
N ALA A 133 19.99 8.01 -6.98
CA ALA A 133 20.63 8.28 -5.69
C ALA A 133 21.96 9.06 -5.83
N ALA A 134 22.49 9.20 -7.04
CA ALA A 134 23.74 9.92 -7.29
C ALA A 134 23.56 11.43 -7.52
N PHE A 135 22.30 11.93 -7.56
CA PHE A 135 21.90 13.34 -7.80
C PHE A 135 22.32 13.92 -9.15
#